data_63da5ab02ec8f0edd84a6c6239c4035b
#
_entry.id   63da5ab02ec8f0edd84a6c6239c4035b
#
_cell.length_a   1.000
_cell.length_b   1.000
_cell.length_c   1.000
_cell.angle_alpha   90.00
_cell.angle_beta   90.00
_cell.angle_gamma   90.00
#
_symmetry.space_group_name_H-M   'P 1'
#
loop_
_entity.id
_entity.type
_entity.pdbx_description
1 polymer ?
#
loop_
_entity_poly.entity_id
_entity_poly.type
_entity_poly.pdbx_seq_one_letter_code
_entity_poly.pdbx_strand_id
1 'polypeptide(L)'
;MALEINSTLRLPQTEFFNNRVEKTGICIHHTVGGTAESTFNWWNSDSSMVGTAYIIDRDGTLYEVFDPECWAWQFGLRWADEDRIAFEKRFIGIELASEGGLLEESGKYYCFVRISSRTEKPREEAFDVGSSYRGYKYFDRYEPEQVDTLVELVNNLCDQFHIPRKVKADPTQYYGEGVKDFEGIIGHVMVRKDKSDPAPIPEFWERLKSDCNLQSDEDNELSAPDEISNKKMSEREITELFNQNVLELNKMHIPAGSMVKGLIMELSRKNRNTYIKLRDAEAGGHVIFYDFMEGDKGLVKRIGLALGFKKVTAIKLEVHNA
;
A
#
# COMPACT_ATOMS: atom_id res chain seq x y z
N MET A 1 -2.76 21.06 -23.80
CA MET A 1 -3.56 22.24 -23.35
C MET A 1 -3.15 22.52 -21.92
N ALA A 2 -3.29 23.75 -21.41
CA ALA A 2 -3.00 24.01 -20.01
C ALA A 2 -4.09 23.33 -19.16
N LEU A 3 -3.71 22.64 -18.10
CA LEU A 3 -4.60 21.98 -17.15
C LEU A 3 -5.54 23.03 -16.52
N GLU A 4 -6.83 22.86 -16.69
CA GLU A 4 -7.81 23.78 -16.12
C GLU A 4 -8.07 23.43 -14.65
N ILE A 5 -7.76 24.36 -13.76
CA ILE A 5 -7.89 24.17 -12.31
C ILE A 5 -9.05 24.98 -11.79
N ASN A 6 -10.02 24.33 -11.18
CA ASN A 6 -11.14 24.97 -10.51
C ASN A 6 -10.76 25.29 -9.07
N SER A 7 -10.91 26.55 -8.68
CA SER A 7 -10.60 27.03 -7.31
C SER A 7 -11.84 27.35 -6.46
N THR A 8 -13.01 26.86 -6.84
CA THR A 8 -14.25 27.11 -6.06
C THR A 8 -14.31 26.32 -4.75
N LEU A 9 -13.64 25.18 -4.67
CA LEU A 9 -13.52 24.36 -3.46
C LEU A 9 -12.16 24.61 -2.79
N ARG A 10 -12.07 25.71 -2.01
CA ARG A 10 -10.83 26.08 -1.31
C ARG A 10 -11.03 25.96 0.19
N LEU A 11 -10.20 25.17 0.86
CA LEU A 11 -10.17 25.10 2.31
C LEU A 11 -9.64 26.39 2.93
N PRO A 12 -10.20 26.84 4.07
CA PRO A 12 -9.62 27.94 4.81
C PRO A 12 -8.28 27.55 5.42
N GLN A 13 -7.43 28.53 5.72
CA GLN A 13 -6.08 28.29 6.26
C GLN A 13 -6.08 27.59 7.63
N THR A 14 -7.22 27.44 8.27
CA THR A 14 -7.38 26.67 9.51
C THR A 14 -7.42 25.17 9.29
N GLU A 15 -7.63 24.72 8.05
CA GLU A 15 -7.82 23.31 7.71
C GLU A 15 -6.60 22.65 7.07
N PHE A 16 -5.48 23.37 6.95
CA PHE A 16 -4.21 22.83 6.46
C PHE A 16 -3.02 23.59 7.07
N PHE A 17 -1.85 22.99 7.05
CA PHE A 17 -0.61 23.62 7.52
C PHE A 17 -0.05 24.54 6.42
N ASN A 18 -0.20 25.85 6.62
CA ASN A 18 0.21 26.90 5.68
C ASN A 18 1.74 27.19 5.77
N ASN A 19 2.54 26.15 5.72
CA ASN A 19 3.98 26.24 5.57
C ASN A 19 4.43 25.44 4.36
N ARG A 20 5.11 26.11 3.44
CA ARG A 20 5.63 25.47 2.22
C ARG A 20 6.78 24.54 2.54
N VAL A 21 6.75 23.36 1.93
CA VAL A 21 7.74 22.31 2.11
C VAL A 21 8.08 21.69 0.76
N GLU A 22 9.30 21.21 0.62
CA GLU A 22 9.73 20.47 -0.55
C GLU A 22 8.88 19.22 -0.75
N LYS A 23 8.49 18.97 -1.99
CA LYS A 23 7.67 17.82 -2.39
C LYS A 23 8.50 16.82 -3.17
N THR A 24 8.53 15.57 -2.72
CA THR A 24 9.28 14.49 -3.36
C THR A 24 8.40 13.35 -3.81
N GLY A 25 7.09 13.45 -3.57
CA GLY A 25 6.15 12.41 -3.97
C GLY A 25 4.71 12.89 -4.14
N ILE A 26 3.92 12.03 -4.80
CA ILE A 26 2.49 12.19 -4.99
C ILE A 26 1.81 10.95 -4.40
N CYS A 27 0.76 11.16 -3.60
CA CYS A 27 -0.10 10.08 -3.14
C CYS A 27 -1.47 10.16 -3.80
N ILE A 28 -1.91 9.05 -4.38
CA ILE A 28 -3.23 8.93 -4.98
C ILE A 28 -4.14 8.23 -3.98
N HIS A 29 -5.29 8.86 -3.73
CA HIS A 29 -6.35 8.37 -2.87
C HIS A 29 -7.66 8.21 -3.66
N HIS A 30 -8.68 7.64 -3.02
CA HIS A 30 -10.06 7.81 -3.41
C HIS A 30 -10.92 8.21 -2.20
N THR A 31 -11.91 9.03 -2.47
CA THR A 31 -12.67 9.75 -1.44
C THR A 31 -13.55 8.88 -0.55
N VAL A 32 -13.90 7.66 -0.99
CA VAL A 32 -14.98 6.84 -0.41
C VAL A 32 -16.29 7.66 -0.34
N GLY A 33 -16.53 8.45 -1.40
CA GLY A 33 -17.67 9.33 -1.57
C GLY A 33 -17.87 9.69 -3.03
N GLY A 34 -19.12 9.95 -3.44
CA GLY A 34 -19.50 10.06 -4.85
C GLY A 34 -19.05 11.33 -5.57
N THR A 35 -18.67 12.41 -4.85
CA THR A 35 -18.35 13.72 -5.45
C THR A 35 -17.23 14.44 -4.73
N ALA A 36 -16.55 15.33 -5.46
CA ALA A 36 -15.53 16.23 -4.89
C ALA A 36 -16.13 17.14 -3.81
N GLU A 37 -17.32 17.70 -4.05
CA GLU A 37 -18.00 18.59 -3.13
C GLU A 37 -18.32 17.92 -1.79
N SER A 38 -18.77 16.66 -1.81
CA SER A 38 -19.07 15.93 -0.56
C SER A 38 -17.81 15.74 0.30
N THR A 39 -16.68 15.44 -0.32
CA THR A 39 -15.39 15.28 0.35
C THR A 39 -14.88 16.61 0.90
N PHE A 40 -14.92 17.66 0.09
CA PHE A 40 -14.57 19.01 0.51
C PHE A 40 -15.41 19.47 1.71
N ASN A 41 -16.73 19.27 1.67
CA ASN A 41 -17.62 19.65 2.77
C ASN A 41 -17.32 18.87 4.05
N TRP A 42 -16.91 17.61 3.93
CA TRP A 42 -16.50 16.83 5.09
C TRP A 42 -15.21 17.37 5.70
N TRP A 43 -14.17 17.67 4.91
CA TRP A 43 -12.94 18.28 5.41
C TRP A 43 -13.18 19.66 6.03
N ASN A 44 -14.05 20.47 5.43
CA ASN A 44 -14.38 21.82 5.90
C ASN A 44 -15.34 21.83 7.11
N SER A 45 -15.77 20.66 7.60
CA SER A 45 -16.74 20.55 8.68
C SER A 45 -16.12 20.47 10.08
N ASP A 46 -14.84 20.23 10.17
CA ASP A 46 -14.11 20.10 11.43
C ASP A 46 -12.71 20.74 11.32
N SER A 47 -11.99 20.83 12.44
CA SER A 47 -10.65 21.41 12.50
C SER A 47 -9.56 20.35 12.56
N SER A 48 -9.79 19.18 11.97
CA SER A 48 -8.85 18.05 12.03
C SER A 48 -7.61 18.22 11.16
N MET A 49 -7.62 19.21 10.26
CA MET A 49 -6.57 19.45 9.25
C MET A 49 -6.31 18.20 8.40
N VAL A 50 -7.37 17.45 8.08
CA VAL A 50 -7.31 16.29 7.18
C VAL A 50 -7.71 16.72 5.78
N GLY A 51 -6.94 16.36 4.78
CA GLY A 51 -7.24 16.68 3.38
C GLY A 51 -6.07 16.43 2.43
N THR A 52 -6.33 16.59 1.16
CA THR A 52 -5.34 16.54 0.08
C THR A 52 -5.34 17.85 -0.72
N ALA A 53 -4.26 18.15 -1.42
CA ALA A 53 -4.15 19.39 -2.19
C ALA A 53 -5.12 19.44 -3.38
N TYR A 54 -5.45 18.29 -3.94
CA TYR A 54 -6.30 18.17 -5.13
C TYR A 54 -7.42 17.16 -4.94
N ILE A 55 -8.56 17.44 -5.58
CA ILE A 55 -9.65 16.49 -5.79
C ILE A 55 -10.00 16.50 -7.28
N ILE A 56 -10.16 15.33 -7.88
CA ILE A 56 -10.65 15.16 -9.25
C ILE A 56 -12.03 14.53 -9.16
N ASP A 57 -13.04 15.27 -9.63
CA ASP A 57 -14.41 14.75 -9.65
C ASP A 57 -14.61 13.72 -10.77
N ARG A 58 -15.74 13.04 -10.77
CA ARG A 58 -16.04 11.96 -11.72
C ARG A 58 -16.05 12.43 -13.17
N ASP A 59 -16.47 13.67 -13.43
CA ASP A 59 -16.48 14.29 -14.76
C ASP A 59 -15.10 14.81 -15.23
N GLY A 60 -14.05 14.55 -14.44
CA GLY A 60 -12.70 15.04 -14.70
C GLY A 60 -12.42 16.46 -14.20
N THR A 61 -13.40 17.14 -13.58
CA THR A 61 -13.15 18.50 -13.02
C THR A 61 -12.10 18.42 -11.92
N LEU A 62 -11.01 19.19 -12.09
CA LEU A 62 -9.91 19.28 -11.13
C LEU A 62 -10.12 20.46 -10.19
N TYR A 63 -10.13 20.17 -8.89
CA TYR A 63 -10.15 21.20 -7.83
C TYR A 63 -8.80 21.26 -7.12
N GLU A 64 -8.23 22.47 -7.02
CA GLU A 64 -7.13 22.73 -6.10
C GLU A 64 -7.72 23.23 -4.77
N VAL A 65 -7.62 22.41 -3.75
CA VAL A 65 -8.25 22.64 -2.44
C VAL A 65 -7.40 23.52 -1.54
N PHE A 66 -6.09 23.40 -1.63
CA PHE A 66 -5.08 24.30 -1.05
C PHE A 66 -3.78 24.22 -1.87
N ASP A 67 -2.88 25.19 -1.64
CA ASP A 67 -1.58 25.27 -2.32
C ASP A 67 -0.79 23.96 -2.14
N PRO A 68 -0.40 23.24 -3.23
CA PRO A 68 0.28 21.94 -3.13
C PRO A 68 1.64 21.99 -2.44
N GLU A 69 2.28 23.17 -2.28
CA GLU A 69 3.48 23.31 -1.45
C GLU A 69 3.18 23.23 0.05
N CYS A 70 1.93 23.48 0.45
CA CYS A 70 1.42 23.27 1.81
C CYS A 70 1.11 21.78 2.05
N TRP A 71 0.60 21.44 3.23
CA TRP A 71 0.29 20.06 3.57
C TRP A 71 -0.84 19.95 4.59
N ALA A 72 -1.49 18.79 4.61
CA ALA A 72 -2.50 18.40 5.61
C ALA A 72 -2.29 16.93 5.95
N TRP A 73 -2.97 16.43 6.98
CA TRP A 73 -2.93 15.01 7.30
C TRP A 73 -3.69 14.22 6.24
N GLN A 74 -3.02 13.24 5.60
CA GLN A 74 -3.63 12.43 4.55
C GLN A 74 -3.46 10.92 4.76
N PHE A 75 -2.42 10.50 5.48
CA PHE A 75 -2.12 9.07 5.61
C PHE A 75 -2.66 8.44 6.89
N GLY A 76 -2.74 9.18 7.99
CA GLY A 76 -3.13 8.64 9.30
C GLY A 76 -2.20 7.54 9.78
N LEU A 77 -0.90 7.71 9.62
CA LEU A 77 0.14 6.75 9.97
C LEU A 77 0.28 6.60 11.49
N ARG A 78 0.73 5.39 11.90
CA ARG A 78 1.07 5.07 13.29
C ARG A 78 2.58 4.89 13.50
N TRP A 79 3.38 5.58 12.69
CA TRP A 79 4.84 5.60 12.80
C TRP A 79 5.29 6.52 13.93
N ALA A 80 6.60 6.56 14.22
CA ALA A 80 7.18 7.57 15.11
C ALA A 80 6.84 8.97 14.59
N ASP A 81 6.63 9.91 15.51
CA ASP A 81 6.09 11.24 15.13
C ASP A 81 6.96 11.99 14.12
N GLU A 82 8.29 11.93 14.27
CA GLU A 82 9.21 12.60 13.33
C GLU A 82 9.07 12.02 11.92
N ASP A 83 9.06 10.71 11.79
CA ASP A 83 8.95 10.01 10.53
C ASP A 83 7.59 10.23 9.87
N ARG A 84 6.53 10.14 10.66
CA ARG A 84 5.16 10.39 10.22
C ARG A 84 5.00 11.80 9.67
N ILE A 85 5.44 12.82 10.41
CA ILE A 85 5.32 14.22 10.02
C ILE A 85 6.17 14.51 8.77
N ALA A 86 7.39 13.98 8.71
CA ALA A 86 8.25 14.13 7.53
C ALA A 86 7.63 13.51 6.29
N PHE A 87 7.01 12.34 6.43
CA PHE A 87 6.33 11.65 5.34
C PHE A 87 5.08 12.39 4.86
N GLU A 88 4.19 12.83 5.77
CA GLU A 88 2.99 13.62 5.43
C GLU A 88 3.35 14.88 4.64
N LYS A 89 4.40 15.60 5.05
CA LYS A 89 4.81 16.87 4.45
C LYS A 89 5.27 16.77 3.01
N ARG A 90 5.99 15.72 2.66
CA ARG A 90 6.66 15.61 1.36
C ARG A 90 5.81 15.05 0.22
N PHE A 91 4.60 14.56 0.51
CA PHE A 91 3.68 14.07 -0.51
C PHE A 91 2.59 15.10 -0.83
N ILE A 92 2.32 15.28 -2.12
CA ILE A 92 1.14 15.96 -2.62
C ILE A 92 0.03 14.92 -2.71
N GLY A 93 -1.07 15.13 -2.01
CA GLY A 93 -2.23 14.23 -2.07
C GLY A 93 -3.18 14.60 -3.19
N ILE A 94 -3.70 13.60 -3.89
CA ILE A 94 -4.75 13.73 -4.92
C ILE A 94 -5.85 12.73 -4.58
N GLU A 95 -7.08 13.21 -4.41
CA GLU A 95 -8.27 12.38 -4.24
C GLU A 95 -9.00 12.19 -5.58
N LEU A 96 -9.39 10.98 -5.88
CA LEU A 96 -10.34 10.67 -6.95
C LEU A 96 -11.73 10.47 -6.37
N ALA A 97 -12.75 11.19 -6.85
CA ALA A 97 -14.12 10.98 -6.41
C ALA A 97 -14.58 9.57 -6.82
N SER A 98 -14.71 8.69 -5.85
CA SER A 98 -15.10 7.30 -6.04
C SER A 98 -15.61 6.71 -4.73
N GLU A 99 -16.60 5.86 -4.82
CA GLU A 99 -17.14 5.14 -3.66
C GLU A 99 -16.17 4.07 -3.10
N GLY A 100 -15.10 3.75 -3.84
CA GLY A 100 -14.11 2.77 -3.42
C GLY A 100 -14.62 1.33 -3.45
N GLY A 101 -14.41 0.58 -2.37
CA GLY A 101 -14.88 -0.80 -2.26
C GLY A 101 -16.39 -0.92 -2.18
N LEU A 102 -16.99 -1.82 -2.98
CA LEU A 102 -18.42 -2.03 -3.08
C LEU A 102 -18.84 -3.37 -2.46
N LEU A 103 -20.02 -3.39 -1.87
CA LEU A 103 -20.67 -4.59 -1.35
C LEU A 103 -21.70 -5.10 -2.38
N GLU A 104 -21.64 -6.38 -2.70
CA GLU A 104 -22.65 -7.02 -3.55
C GLU A 104 -23.73 -7.64 -2.66
N GLU A 105 -24.98 -7.29 -2.93
CA GLU A 105 -26.16 -7.88 -2.26
C GLU A 105 -27.25 -8.15 -3.31
N SER A 106 -27.57 -9.41 -3.53
CA SER A 106 -28.62 -9.83 -4.47
C SER A 106 -28.46 -9.30 -5.89
N GLY A 107 -27.21 -9.23 -6.38
CA GLY A 107 -26.86 -8.74 -7.72
C GLY A 107 -26.84 -7.22 -7.84
N LYS A 108 -26.91 -6.49 -6.73
CA LYS A 108 -26.78 -5.05 -6.65
C LYS A 108 -25.50 -4.67 -5.93
N TYR A 109 -24.90 -3.55 -6.29
CA TYR A 109 -23.62 -3.08 -5.78
C TYR A 109 -23.82 -1.80 -4.98
N TYR A 110 -23.33 -1.76 -3.77
CA TYR A 110 -23.55 -0.65 -2.85
C TYR A 110 -22.24 -0.13 -2.28
N CYS A 111 -22.12 1.20 -2.21
CA CYS A 111 -21.13 1.83 -1.36
C CYS A 111 -21.53 1.70 0.09
N PHE A 112 -20.82 1.79 1.06
CA PHE A 112 -21.09 1.78 2.49
C PHE A 112 -22.03 0.70 3.07
N VAL A 113 -21.68 0.26 4.25
CA VAL A 113 -22.47 -0.68 5.06
C VAL A 113 -23.72 -0.01 5.67
N ARG A 114 -23.75 1.33 5.78
CA ARG A 114 -24.86 2.06 6.43
C ARG A 114 -26.03 2.25 5.47
N ILE A 115 -27.16 1.66 5.81
CA ILE A 115 -28.40 1.71 5.00
C ILE A 115 -28.87 3.14 4.70
N SER A 116 -28.65 4.09 5.63
CA SER A 116 -29.10 5.49 5.48
C SER A 116 -28.31 6.35 4.49
N SER A 117 -27.15 5.90 4.05
CA SER A 117 -26.28 6.63 3.12
C SER A 117 -25.80 5.75 1.96
N ARG A 118 -26.57 4.73 1.66
CA ARG A 118 -26.22 3.69 0.71
C ARG A 118 -26.50 4.14 -0.72
N THR A 119 -25.47 4.30 -1.53
CA THR A 119 -25.60 4.54 -2.97
C THR A 119 -25.53 3.22 -3.70
N GLU A 120 -26.51 2.92 -4.54
CA GLU A 120 -26.47 1.77 -5.45
C GLU A 120 -25.70 2.17 -6.71
N LYS A 121 -24.73 1.36 -7.08
CA LYS A 121 -23.93 1.51 -8.29
C LYS A 121 -24.40 0.50 -9.34
N PRO A 122 -24.54 0.89 -10.61
CA PRO A 122 -24.85 -0.05 -11.68
C PRO A 122 -23.71 -1.05 -11.87
N ARG A 123 -24.02 -2.20 -12.46
CA ARG A 123 -23.07 -3.31 -12.64
C ARG A 123 -21.85 -2.92 -13.47
N GLU A 124 -22.04 -2.10 -14.46
CA GLU A 124 -21.00 -1.60 -15.37
C GLU A 124 -19.97 -0.71 -14.67
N GLU A 125 -20.35 -0.04 -13.59
CA GLU A 125 -19.45 0.75 -12.77
C GLU A 125 -18.73 -0.08 -11.69
N ALA A 126 -19.16 -1.31 -11.45
CA ALA A 126 -18.53 -2.20 -10.48
C ALA A 126 -17.44 -3.07 -11.13
N PHE A 127 -16.19 -2.83 -10.78
CA PHE A 127 -15.07 -3.65 -11.21
C PHE A 127 -14.91 -4.86 -10.28
N ASP A 128 -14.91 -6.07 -10.86
CA ASP A 128 -14.67 -7.32 -10.13
C ASP A 128 -13.16 -7.60 -10.11
N VAL A 129 -12.55 -7.59 -8.93
CA VAL A 129 -11.11 -7.88 -8.76
C VAL A 129 -10.81 -9.39 -8.71
N GLY A 130 -11.80 -10.24 -8.97
CA GLY A 130 -11.65 -11.70 -9.02
C GLY A 130 -11.59 -12.36 -7.64
N SER A 131 -10.78 -11.84 -6.74
CA SER A 131 -10.65 -12.32 -5.37
C SER A 131 -10.83 -11.16 -4.39
N SER A 132 -11.03 -11.44 -3.10
CA SER A 132 -11.18 -10.36 -2.12
C SER A 132 -9.87 -9.58 -1.97
N TYR A 133 -9.95 -8.25 -2.16
CA TYR A 133 -8.87 -7.32 -1.91
C TYR A 133 -9.28 -6.35 -0.80
N ARG A 134 -8.53 -6.34 0.30
CA ARG A 134 -8.84 -5.49 1.49
C ARG A 134 -10.27 -5.60 2.00
N GLY A 135 -10.89 -6.77 1.82
CA GLY A 135 -12.27 -7.04 2.27
C GLY A 135 -13.35 -6.81 1.21
N TYR A 136 -13.00 -6.33 0.03
CA TYR A 136 -13.94 -6.07 -1.06
C TYR A 136 -13.61 -6.92 -2.29
N LYS A 137 -14.64 -7.42 -2.95
CA LYS A 137 -14.53 -8.10 -4.24
C LYS A 137 -14.78 -7.15 -5.41
N TYR A 138 -15.56 -6.11 -5.17
CA TYR A 138 -15.94 -5.14 -6.18
C TYR A 138 -15.47 -3.75 -5.79
N PHE A 139 -15.08 -2.94 -6.79
CA PHE A 139 -14.67 -1.56 -6.61
C PHE A 139 -15.39 -0.66 -7.60
N ASP A 140 -15.71 0.55 -7.18
CA ASP A 140 -16.22 1.61 -8.02
C ASP A 140 -15.16 2.01 -9.05
N ARG A 141 -15.50 1.97 -10.35
CA ARG A 141 -14.57 2.33 -11.43
C ARG A 141 -14.28 3.81 -11.41
N TYR A 142 -13.07 4.14 -11.84
CA TYR A 142 -12.74 5.53 -12.17
C TYR A 142 -13.22 5.83 -13.59
N GLU A 143 -13.80 7.02 -13.78
CA GLU A 143 -14.25 7.45 -15.09
C GLU A 143 -13.06 7.80 -16.00
N PRO A 144 -13.16 7.61 -17.31
CA PRO A 144 -12.08 7.92 -18.25
C PRO A 144 -11.58 9.35 -18.14
N GLU A 145 -12.49 10.33 -18.05
CA GLU A 145 -12.19 11.75 -17.92
C GLU A 145 -11.44 12.05 -16.62
N GLN A 146 -11.78 11.36 -15.55
CA GLN A 146 -11.11 11.46 -14.26
C GLN A 146 -9.66 10.95 -14.33
N VAL A 147 -9.43 9.84 -15.04
CA VAL A 147 -8.09 9.29 -15.24
C VAL A 147 -7.27 10.16 -16.20
N ASP A 148 -7.89 10.75 -17.23
CA ASP A 148 -7.25 11.70 -18.15
C ASP A 148 -6.70 12.90 -17.37
N THR A 149 -7.53 13.51 -16.54
CA THR A 149 -7.14 14.64 -15.68
C THR A 149 -6.05 14.24 -14.67
N LEU A 150 -6.14 13.05 -14.07
CA LEU A 150 -5.10 12.56 -13.16
C LEU A 150 -3.75 12.44 -13.86
N VAL A 151 -3.71 11.85 -15.04
CA VAL A 151 -2.48 11.70 -15.84
C VAL A 151 -1.86 13.07 -16.14
N GLU A 152 -2.68 14.02 -16.59
CA GLU A 152 -2.21 15.38 -16.88
C GLU A 152 -1.67 16.08 -15.61
N LEU A 153 -2.40 15.97 -14.48
CA LEU A 153 -1.99 16.51 -13.19
C LEU A 153 -0.68 15.90 -12.69
N VAL A 154 -0.56 14.57 -12.70
CA VAL A 154 0.66 13.87 -12.26
C VAL A 154 1.86 14.31 -13.09
N ASN A 155 1.72 14.42 -14.42
CA ASN A 155 2.77 14.89 -15.29
C ASN A 155 3.21 16.32 -14.94
N ASN A 156 2.24 17.23 -14.76
CA ASN A 156 2.53 18.63 -14.39
C ASN A 156 3.23 18.73 -13.02
N LEU A 157 2.75 17.98 -12.02
CA LEU A 157 3.36 18.00 -10.68
C LEU A 157 4.77 17.40 -10.66
N CYS A 158 5.01 16.32 -11.43
CA CYS A 158 6.35 15.75 -11.56
C CYS A 158 7.33 16.76 -12.17
N ASP A 159 6.88 17.50 -13.20
CA ASP A 159 7.74 18.50 -13.86
C ASP A 159 7.93 19.75 -12.98
N GLN A 160 6.87 20.23 -12.34
CA GLN A 160 6.91 21.44 -11.50
C GLN A 160 7.73 21.25 -10.23
N PHE A 161 7.58 20.11 -9.55
CA PHE A 161 8.24 19.84 -8.27
C PHE A 161 9.46 18.92 -8.39
N HIS A 162 9.85 18.54 -9.60
CA HIS A 162 10.94 17.59 -9.88
C HIS A 162 10.77 16.25 -9.17
N ILE A 163 9.51 15.79 -9.02
CA ILE A 163 9.20 14.52 -8.39
C ILE A 163 9.66 13.38 -9.30
N PRO A 164 10.42 12.41 -8.78
CA PRO A 164 10.86 11.26 -9.56
C PRO A 164 9.68 10.48 -10.14
N ARG A 165 9.75 10.18 -11.45
CA ARG A 165 8.73 9.39 -12.14
C ARG A 165 8.92 7.90 -11.83
N LYS A 166 8.69 7.54 -10.57
CA LYS A 166 8.84 6.19 -10.04
C LYS A 166 7.56 5.73 -9.36
N VAL A 167 7.29 4.44 -9.42
CA VAL A 167 6.22 3.76 -8.69
C VAL A 167 6.71 2.39 -8.24
N LYS A 168 6.24 1.87 -7.13
CA LYS A 168 6.57 0.49 -6.71
C LYS A 168 6.12 -0.53 -7.74
N ALA A 169 6.87 -1.64 -7.88
CA ALA A 169 6.60 -2.69 -8.87
C ALA A 169 5.15 -3.19 -8.77
N ASP A 170 4.68 -3.49 -7.57
CA ASP A 170 3.27 -3.75 -7.30
C ASP A 170 2.62 -2.58 -6.55
N PRO A 171 1.92 -1.66 -7.25
CA PRO A 171 1.31 -0.50 -6.62
C PRO A 171 0.08 -0.82 -5.76
N THR A 172 -0.36 -2.06 -5.71
CA THR A 172 -1.49 -2.52 -4.89
C THR A 172 -1.05 -3.20 -3.60
N GLN A 173 0.26 -3.40 -3.43
CA GLN A 173 0.82 -4.06 -2.27
C GLN A 173 1.01 -3.07 -1.10
N TYR A 174 0.94 -3.61 0.12
CA TYR A 174 1.33 -2.88 1.33
C TYR A 174 2.82 -3.03 1.60
N TYR A 175 3.51 -1.92 1.75
CA TYR A 175 4.94 -1.84 2.06
C TYR A 175 5.21 -1.30 3.47
N GLY A 176 4.28 -0.52 4.04
CA GLY A 176 4.43 0.08 5.36
C GLY A 176 5.61 1.04 5.43
N GLU A 177 6.49 0.86 6.42
CA GLU A 177 7.70 1.68 6.57
C GLU A 177 8.72 1.46 5.44
N GLY A 178 8.60 0.41 4.64
CA GLY A 178 9.45 0.16 3.47
C GLY A 178 9.36 1.24 2.38
N VAL A 179 8.35 2.12 2.43
CA VAL A 179 8.27 3.30 1.54
C VAL A 179 8.66 4.60 2.24
N LYS A 180 9.21 4.54 3.45
CA LYS A 180 9.55 5.73 4.23
C LYS A 180 10.48 6.69 3.49
N ASP A 181 11.45 6.18 2.75
CA ASP A 181 12.42 6.95 1.98
C ASP A 181 12.11 6.97 0.47
N PHE A 182 10.97 6.40 0.07
CA PHE A 182 10.59 6.34 -1.33
C PHE A 182 10.17 7.73 -1.83
N GLU A 183 10.66 8.10 -3.00
CA GLU A 183 10.30 9.30 -3.74
C GLU A 183 9.62 8.90 -5.06
N GLY A 184 8.48 9.53 -5.37
CA GLY A 184 7.69 9.22 -6.55
C GLY A 184 6.20 9.08 -6.26
N ILE A 185 5.52 8.20 -7.00
CA ILE A 185 4.07 8.06 -6.95
C ILE A 185 3.69 6.84 -6.11
N ILE A 186 2.81 7.03 -5.14
CA ILE A 186 2.29 5.96 -4.28
C ILE A 186 0.76 5.98 -4.22
N GLY A 187 0.19 4.86 -3.82
CA GLY A 187 -1.19 4.78 -3.33
C GLY A 187 -1.22 4.68 -1.81
N HIS A 188 -2.30 5.10 -1.19
CA HIS A 188 -2.48 5.02 0.26
C HIS A 188 -2.36 3.57 0.79
N VAL A 189 -2.81 2.60 0.00
CA VAL A 189 -2.67 1.17 0.30
C VAL A 189 -1.23 0.73 0.57
N MET A 190 -0.25 1.41 -0.05
CA MET A 190 1.17 1.07 0.15
C MET A 190 1.65 1.36 1.56
N VAL A 191 1.07 2.34 2.25
CA VAL A 191 1.48 2.78 3.59
C VAL A 191 0.58 2.30 4.71
N ARG A 192 -0.67 1.88 4.41
CA ARG A 192 -1.63 1.40 5.42
C ARG A 192 -2.35 0.13 4.99
N LYS A 193 -2.34 -0.88 5.87
CA LYS A 193 -2.97 -2.20 5.61
C LYS A 193 -4.49 -2.17 5.52
N ASP A 194 -5.11 -1.21 6.19
CA ASP A 194 -6.56 -1.05 6.27
C ASP A 194 -7.13 -0.16 5.15
N LYS A 195 -6.27 0.26 4.24
CA LYS A 195 -6.64 1.09 3.09
C LYS A 195 -6.69 0.28 1.81
N SER A 196 -7.53 0.71 0.88
CA SER A 196 -7.75 0.06 -0.41
C SER A 196 -7.60 1.02 -1.60
N ASP A 197 -7.17 2.24 -1.32
CA ASP A 197 -7.06 3.33 -2.29
C ASP A 197 -5.63 3.51 -2.83
N PRO A 198 -5.45 3.72 -4.14
CA PRO A 198 -6.47 3.56 -5.17
C PRO A 198 -6.90 2.09 -5.37
N ALA A 199 -8.06 1.92 -5.99
CA ALA A 199 -8.60 0.59 -6.30
C ALA A 199 -7.60 -0.26 -7.11
N PRO A 200 -7.56 -1.58 -6.89
CA PRO A 200 -6.63 -2.49 -7.58
C PRO A 200 -7.10 -2.83 -8.99
N ILE A 201 -7.37 -1.81 -9.78
CA ILE A 201 -7.80 -1.91 -11.18
C ILE A 201 -6.55 -1.91 -12.06
N PRO A 202 -6.21 -3.03 -12.75
CA PRO A 202 -4.96 -3.12 -13.52
C PRO A 202 -4.85 -2.04 -14.58
N GLU A 203 -5.91 -1.79 -15.35
CA GLU A 203 -5.94 -0.83 -16.44
C GLU A 203 -5.66 0.61 -15.97
N PHE A 204 -6.08 0.95 -14.76
CA PHE A 204 -5.79 2.23 -14.13
C PHE A 204 -4.29 2.41 -13.89
N TRP A 205 -3.65 1.42 -13.27
CA TRP A 205 -2.23 1.49 -12.96
C TRP A 205 -1.35 1.36 -14.20
N GLU A 206 -1.73 0.52 -15.16
CA GLU A 206 -1.04 0.37 -16.45
C GLU A 206 -1.06 1.70 -17.21
N ARG A 207 -2.21 2.34 -17.27
CA ARG A 207 -2.37 3.63 -17.90
C ARG A 207 -1.53 4.71 -17.23
N LEU A 208 -1.59 4.81 -15.90
CA LEU A 208 -0.81 5.77 -15.15
C LEU A 208 0.70 5.56 -15.35
N LYS A 209 1.16 4.31 -15.32
CA LYS A 209 2.57 3.96 -15.60
C LYS A 209 2.99 4.38 -17.01
N SER A 210 2.19 4.04 -18.02
CA SER A 210 2.46 4.36 -19.43
C SER A 210 2.48 5.85 -19.68
N ASP A 211 1.38 6.54 -19.36
CA ASP A 211 1.14 7.92 -19.79
C ASP A 211 1.90 8.96 -18.95
N CYS A 212 2.31 8.58 -17.73
CA CYS A 212 3.21 9.39 -16.91
C CYS A 212 4.68 8.94 -16.99
N ASN A 213 5.02 7.98 -17.84
CA ASN A 213 6.38 7.42 -17.99
C ASN A 213 6.97 6.96 -16.63
N LEU A 214 6.16 6.32 -15.79
CA LEU A 214 6.61 5.87 -14.49
C LEU A 214 7.49 4.62 -14.61
N GLN A 215 8.69 4.71 -14.08
CA GLN A 215 9.57 3.55 -13.93
C GLN A 215 9.16 2.77 -12.69
N SER A 216 9.01 1.46 -12.85
CA SER A 216 8.86 0.59 -11.69
C SER A 216 10.14 0.66 -10.86
N ASP A 217 10.00 1.13 -9.63
CA ASP A 217 11.01 0.89 -8.62
C ASP A 217 10.88 -0.59 -8.29
N GLU A 218 11.62 -1.40 -9.03
CA GLU A 218 11.89 -2.75 -8.59
C GLU A 218 12.47 -2.56 -7.20
N ASP A 219 11.77 -3.06 -6.17
CA ASP A 219 12.32 -3.01 -4.84
C ASP A 219 13.78 -3.36 -5.00
N ASN A 220 14.67 -2.42 -4.69
CA ASN A 220 15.97 -2.78 -4.23
C ASN A 220 15.68 -3.60 -2.97
N GLU A 221 15.18 -4.82 -3.16
CA GLU A 221 15.49 -5.88 -2.23
C GLU A 221 16.94 -5.62 -1.92
N LEU A 222 17.22 -5.27 -0.69
CA LEU A 222 18.57 -5.17 -0.12
C LEU A 222 19.45 -6.01 -1.01
N SER A 223 20.18 -5.38 -1.91
CA SER A 223 20.80 -5.95 -3.10
C SER A 223 20.94 -7.46 -2.97
N ALA A 224 19.94 -8.19 -3.42
CA ALA A 224 20.10 -9.62 -3.58
C ALA A 224 21.33 -9.74 -4.44
N PRO A 225 22.38 -10.40 -4.00
CA PRO A 225 23.60 -10.46 -4.76
C PRO A 225 23.22 -10.93 -6.15
N ASP A 226 23.60 -10.11 -7.15
CA ASP A 226 23.38 -10.20 -8.58
C ASP A 226 22.76 -11.53 -9.03
N GLU A 227 21.58 -11.43 -9.72
CA GLU A 227 20.98 -12.53 -10.46
C GLU A 227 21.23 -13.90 -9.79
N ILE A 228 20.37 -14.27 -8.87
CA ILE A 228 20.22 -15.70 -8.58
C ILE A 228 19.62 -16.28 -9.86
N SER A 229 20.53 -16.46 -10.82
CA SER A 229 20.29 -17.27 -12.00
C SER A 229 19.57 -18.52 -11.51
N ASN A 230 18.73 -19.13 -12.32
CA ASN A 230 18.01 -20.39 -12.11
C ASN A 230 18.88 -21.57 -11.59
N LYS A 231 19.93 -21.27 -10.85
CA LYS A 231 20.90 -22.19 -10.27
C LYS A 231 20.32 -22.75 -8.98
N LYS A 232 20.05 -24.02 -8.98
CA LYS A 232 19.65 -24.80 -7.82
C LYS A 232 20.64 -24.54 -6.68
N MET A 233 20.23 -23.83 -5.64
CA MET A 233 21.08 -23.58 -4.47
C MET A 233 21.51 -24.92 -3.85
N SER A 234 22.78 -25.02 -3.54
CA SER A 234 23.34 -26.17 -2.83
C SER A 234 22.90 -26.16 -1.35
N GLU A 235 22.91 -27.32 -0.68
CA GLU A 235 22.63 -27.38 0.77
C GLU A 235 23.52 -26.43 1.59
N ARG A 236 24.74 -26.21 1.12
CA ARG A 236 25.70 -25.30 1.76
C ARG A 236 25.25 -23.83 1.66
N GLU A 237 24.84 -23.39 0.48
CA GLU A 237 24.34 -22.02 0.26
C GLU A 237 23.06 -21.74 1.07
N ILE A 238 22.16 -22.73 1.14
CA ILE A 238 20.96 -22.66 1.99
C ILE A 238 21.35 -22.56 3.46
N THR A 239 22.36 -23.31 3.89
CA THR A 239 22.85 -23.29 5.27
C THR A 239 23.53 -21.97 5.61
N GLU A 240 24.30 -21.40 4.69
CA GLU A 240 24.99 -20.11 4.86
C GLU A 240 23.97 -18.96 4.96
N LEU A 241 22.96 -18.90 4.06
CA LEU A 241 21.87 -17.94 4.13
C LEU A 241 21.08 -18.07 5.44
N PHE A 242 20.85 -19.29 5.86
CA PHE A 242 20.19 -19.60 7.11
C PHE A 242 21.00 -19.11 8.33
N ASN A 243 22.30 -19.37 8.35
CA ASN A 243 23.18 -18.94 9.46
C ASN A 243 23.27 -17.41 9.55
N GLN A 244 23.23 -16.68 8.42
CA GLN A 244 23.16 -15.21 8.42
C GLN A 244 21.88 -14.71 9.09
N ASN A 245 20.74 -15.29 8.78
CA ASN A 245 19.47 -14.93 9.41
C ASN A 245 19.42 -15.29 10.91
N VAL A 246 20.03 -16.41 11.32
CA VAL A 246 20.19 -16.79 12.73
C VAL A 246 21.07 -15.78 13.49
N LEU A 247 22.14 -15.30 12.86
CA LEU A 247 23.02 -14.28 13.43
C LEU A 247 22.28 -12.96 13.68
N GLU A 248 21.42 -12.53 12.77
CA GLU A 248 20.60 -11.33 12.95
C GLU A 248 19.56 -11.52 14.07
N LEU A 249 18.92 -12.68 14.16
CA LEU A 249 18.01 -13.00 15.26
C LEU A 249 18.70 -13.02 16.64
N ASN A 250 19.91 -13.54 16.71
CA ASN A 250 20.71 -13.54 17.95
C ASN A 250 21.14 -12.13 18.37
N LYS A 251 21.31 -11.20 17.43
CA LYS A 251 21.59 -9.79 17.72
C LYS A 251 20.39 -9.05 18.32
N MET A 252 19.18 -9.49 18.08
CA MET A 252 17.95 -8.84 18.54
C MET A 252 17.69 -8.97 20.05
N HIS A 253 18.55 -9.67 20.80
CA HIS A 253 18.49 -9.84 22.26
C HIS A 253 17.07 -10.03 22.80
N ILE A 254 16.45 -11.17 22.44
CA ILE A 254 15.10 -11.49 22.89
C ILE A 254 15.16 -11.97 24.35
N PRO A 255 14.58 -11.25 25.31
CA PRO A 255 14.60 -11.67 26.71
C PRO A 255 13.93 -13.04 26.89
N ALA A 256 14.45 -13.87 27.81
CA ALA A 256 13.83 -15.15 28.13
C ALA A 256 12.36 -14.95 28.56
N GLY A 257 11.44 -15.74 28.02
CA GLY A 257 10.01 -15.63 28.26
C GLY A 257 9.27 -14.59 27.38
N SER A 258 9.98 -13.88 26.50
CA SER A 258 9.32 -12.97 25.55
C SER A 258 8.71 -13.72 24.38
N MET A 259 7.47 -13.35 24.02
CA MET A 259 6.80 -13.84 22.81
C MET A 259 7.22 -12.97 21.62
N VAL A 260 7.88 -13.57 20.62
CA VAL A 260 8.16 -12.93 19.33
C VAL A 260 7.02 -13.22 18.38
N LYS A 261 6.32 -12.17 17.96
CA LYS A 261 5.22 -12.29 16.99
C LYS A 261 5.64 -11.69 15.65
N GLY A 262 5.45 -12.47 14.59
CA GLY A 262 5.50 -11.92 13.24
C GLY A 262 6.83 -11.88 12.54
N LEU A 263 7.81 -12.70 12.93
CA LEU A 263 9.03 -12.85 12.12
C LEU A 263 8.71 -13.60 10.83
N ILE A 264 9.09 -13.03 9.69
CA ILE A 264 8.98 -13.67 8.37
C ILE A 264 10.40 -14.02 7.92
N MET A 265 10.61 -15.28 7.57
CA MET A 265 11.84 -15.74 6.93
C MET A 265 11.50 -16.20 5.52
N GLU A 266 12.19 -15.66 4.53
CA GLU A 266 12.07 -16.08 3.15
C GLU A 266 13.23 -17.00 2.77
N LEU A 267 12.90 -18.15 2.18
CA LEU A 267 13.87 -19.10 1.63
C LEU A 267 13.49 -19.37 0.18
N SER A 268 14.40 -19.03 -0.72
CA SER A 268 14.22 -19.33 -2.15
C SER A 268 14.64 -20.75 -2.45
N ARG A 269 13.76 -21.56 -3.03
CA ARG A 269 14.06 -22.92 -3.51
C ARG A 269 13.37 -23.15 -4.86
N LYS A 270 14.14 -23.48 -5.90
CA LYS A 270 13.65 -23.87 -7.24
C LYS A 270 12.64 -22.88 -7.85
N ASN A 271 12.98 -21.62 -7.96
CA ASN A 271 12.07 -20.58 -8.50
C ASN A 271 10.72 -20.45 -7.78
N ARG A 272 10.62 -20.91 -6.54
CA ARG A 272 9.47 -20.72 -5.67
C ARG A 272 9.97 -20.19 -4.35
N ASN A 273 9.48 -19.03 -3.96
CA ASN A 273 9.76 -18.47 -2.65
C ASN A 273 9.03 -19.29 -1.61
N THR A 274 9.75 -19.81 -0.63
CA THR A 274 9.15 -20.49 0.52
C THR A 274 9.14 -19.51 1.67
N TYR A 275 7.97 -19.04 2.01
CA TYR A 275 7.78 -18.15 3.16
C TYR A 275 7.57 -18.99 4.41
N ILE A 276 8.36 -18.70 5.44
CA ILE A 276 8.16 -19.27 6.76
C ILE A 276 7.74 -18.14 7.69
N LYS A 277 6.48 -18.12 8.06
CA LYS A 277 5.93 -17.15 8.99
C LYS A 277 5.99 -17.71 10.41
N LEU A 278 6.80 -17.09 11.25
CA LEU A 278 6.86 -17.36 12.67
C LEU A 278 5.73 -16.60 13.34
N ARG A 279 4.79 -17.28 13.96
CA ARG A 279 3.65 -16.61 14.58
C ARG A 279 3.75 -16.52 16.09
N ASP A 280 4.11 -17.58 16.75
CA ASP A 280 4.24 -17.60 18.19
C ASP A 280 5.54 -18.32 18.57
N ALA A 281 6.52 -17.58 19.06
CA ALA A 281 7.80 -18.12 19.48
C ALA A 281 8.14 -17.65 20.89
N GLU A 282 8.44 -18.60 21.75
CA GLU A 282 8.98 -18.37 23.08
C GLU A 282 10.47 -18.69 23.08
N ALA A 283 11.32 -17.73 23.48
CA ALA A 283 12.76 -17.90 23.46
C ALA A 283 13.18 -19.15 24.25
N GLY A 284 13.85 -20.09 23.59
CA GLY A 284 14.23 -21.39 24.14
C GLY A 284 13.09 -22.39 24.35
N GLY A 285 11.86 -22.06 23.93
CA GLY A 285 10.65 -22.84 24.12
C GLY A 285 10.07 -23.44 22.83
N HIS A 286 8.81 -23.16 22.56
CA HIS A 286 8.06 -23.65 21.43
C HIS A 286 7.94 -22.59 20.33
N VAL A 287 8.14 -23.01 19.10
CA VAL A 287 7.87 -22.18 17.92
C VAL A 287 6.84 -22.83 17.03
N ILE A 288 5.93 -22.01 16.51
CA ILE A 288 4.91 -22.44 15.53
C ILE A 288 5.18 -21.70 14.22
N PHE A 289 5.49 -22.46 13.18
CA PHE A 289 5.62 -21.95 11.82
C PHE A 289 4.30 -22.16 11.08
N TYR A 290 3.82 -21.10 10.49
CA TYR A 290 2.67 -21.12 9.59
C TYR A 290 3.15 -20.82 8.19
N ASP A 291 2.42 -21.30 7.20
CA ASP A 291 2.62 -20.98 5.80
C ASP A 291 3.98 -21.44 5.22
N PHE A 292 4.03 -22.66 4.77
CA PHE A 292 5.17 -23.17 4.00
C PHE A 292 4.67 -23.95 2.79
N MET A 293 5.45 -23.89 1.70
CA MET A 293 5.10 -24.59 0.48
C MET A 293 5.34 -26.11 0.58
N GLU A 294 4.62 -26.88 -0.26
CA GLU A 294 4.61 -28.33 -0.23
C GLU A 294 5.99 -28.99 -0.15
N GLY A 295 6.13 -29.93 0.76
CA GLY A 295 7.28 -30.86 0.83
C GLY A 295 8.30 -30.59 1.94
N ASP A 296 8.22 -29.46 2.69
CA ASP A 296 9.34 -29.03 3.54
C ASP A 296 9.12 -29.07 5.06
N LYS A 297 8.23 -29.92 5.58
CA LYS A 297 8.08 -30.10 7.04
C LYS A 297 9.41 -30.43 7.74
N GLY A 298 10.28 -31.20 7.10
CA GLY A 298 11.60 -31.54 7.63
C GLY A 298 12.55 -30.36 7.68
N LEU A 299 12.51 -29.46 6.69
CA LEU A 299 13.30 -28.24 6.65
C LEU A 299 12.86 -27.28 7.75
N VAL A 300 11.56 -27.02 7.88
CA VAL A 300 10.98 -26.17 8.93
C VAL A 300 11.38 -26.65 10.32
N LYS A 301 11.35 -27.97 10.55
CA LYS A 301 11.79 -28.55 11.84
C LYS A 301 13.27 -28.33 12.10
N ARG A 302 14.13 -28.55 11.10
CA ARG A 302 15.58 -28.30 11.22
C ARG A 302 15.89 -26.84 11.50
N ILE A 303 15.19 -25.93 10.82
CA ILE A 303 15.31 -24.49 11.03
C ILE A 303 14.98 -24.13 12.46
N GLY A 304 13.83 -24.55 12.96
CA GLY A 304 13.42 -24.24 14.35
C GLY A 304 14.40 -24.78 15.39
N LEU A 305 14.88 -26.00 15.22
CA LEU A 305 15.88 -26.59 16.12
C LEU A 305 17.22 -25.85 16.06
N ALA A 306 17.66 -25.42 14.88
CA ALA A 306 18.89 -24.64 14.71
C ALA A 306 18.76 -23.21 15.29
N LEU A 307 17.55 -22.67 15.37
CA LEU A 307 17.24 -21.42 16.06
C LEU A 307 17.17 -21.58 17.60
N GLY A 308 17.44 -22.78 18.13
CA GLY A 308 17.47 -23.05 19.55
C GLY A 308 16.11 -23.33 20.20
N PHE A 309 15.05 -23.53 19.41
CA PHE A 309 13.75 -23.92 19.95
C PHE A 309 13.71 -25.40 20.32
N LYS A 310 13.19 -25.71 21.50
CA LYS A 310 13.07 -27.11 21.99
C LYS A 310 11.92 -27.85 21.32
N LYS A 311 10.90 -27.13 20.87
CA LYS A 311 9.73 -27.71 20.21
C LYS A 311 9.39 -26.88 18.98
N VAL A 312 9.17 -27.58 17.86
CA VAL A 312 8.79 -26.99 16.58
C VAL A 312 7.51 -27.62 16.07
N THR A 313 6.50 -26.81 15.83
CA THR A 313 5.25 -27.23 15.16
C THR A 313 5.18 -26.53 13.81
N ALA A 314 5.02 -27.32 12.74
CA ALA A 314 4.80 -26.81 11.40
C ALA A 314 3.34 -27.00 11.01
N ILE A 315 2.62 -25.91 10.74
CA ILE A 315 1.23 -25.91 10.30
C ILE A 315 1.21 -25.46 8.85
N LYS A 316 0.78 -26.36 7.97
CA LYS A 316 0.52 -26.02 6.56
C LYS A 316 -0.77 -25.23 6.50
N LEU A 317 -0.73 -24.03 5.93
CA LEU A 317 -1.94 -23.33 5.54
C LEU A 317 -2.47 -24.01 4.26
N GLU A 318 -3.62 -24.65 4.38
CA GLU A 318 -4.36 -25.07 3.21
C GLU A 318 -4.96 -23.82 2.58
N VAL A 319 -4.47 -23.48 1.39
CA VAL A 319 -5.15 -22.50 0.54
C VAL A 319 -6.39 -23.21 0.04
N HIS A 320 -7.51 -22.97 0.67
CA HIS A 320 -8.79 -23.33 0.08
C HIS A 320 -8.98 -22.41 -1.13
N ASN A 321 -8.73 -22.94 -2.32
CA ASN A 321 -9.26 -22.36 -3.53
C ASN A 321 -10.79 -22.44 -3.42
N ALA A 322 -11.42 -21.34 -3.05
CA ALA A 322 -12.86 -21.13 -3.13
C ALA A 322 -13.16 -20.34 -4.40
#